data_9e5b786951ef934e2349954838431ee9
#
_entry.id   9e5b786951ef934e2349954838431ee9
#
_cell.length_a   1.000
_cell.length_b   1.000
_cell.length_c   1.000
_cell.angle_alpha   90.00
_cell.angle_beta   90.00
_cell.angle_gamma   90.00
#
_symmetry.space_group_name_H-M   'P 1'
#
loop_
_entity.id
_entity.type
_entity.pdbx_description
1 polymer ?
#
loop_
_entity_poly.entity_id
_entity_poly.type
_entity_poly.pdbx_seq_one_letter_code
_entity_poly.pdbx_strand_id
1 'polypeptide(L)'
;QKCKAMLVPHYFGLAKSLKEVRQWCDDRGIALIEDCAHCYFGQAGERAVGEWGDFSTASLSKFFPLPEAGLLASAHRSIKSLRLEKPSLKAQLKGCVDVIELASRYQRFTGIRPFLASFFKLKNIRSQQPGVSEVVTNREASEMMRDCDMARIDQAPLWAAMALKTALPRGRIILQRQINFARYATYFSDVLGAKPLFPIHENSVASAAPYVYPLWVDNPDSIYQALRAMKLPVFRWDRIWPKTPDLPGDIGPLWSHHVLQLLCHQDLNTADIDHTARAVLHLLKTQQAHRQPFST
;
A
#
# COMPACT_ATOMS: atom_id res chain seq x y z
N GLN A 1 24.72 -21.18 3.65
CA GLN A 1 23.61 -21.15 4.64
C GLN A 1 22.38 -21.77 4.02
N LYS A 2 21.70 -22.70 4.72
CA LYS A 2 20.41 -23.22 4.25
C LYS A 2 19.32 -22.19 4.57
N CYS A 3 18.50 -21.83 3.56
CA CYS A 3 17.31 -21.01 3.75
C CYS A 3 16.34 -21.73 4.71
N LYS A 4 15.85 -21.03 5.73
CA LYS A 4 14.91 -21.57 6.73
C LYS A 4 13.50 -21.05 6.55
N ALA A 5 13.35 -19.90 5.94
CA ALA A 5 12.06 -19.27 5.68
C ALA A 5 12.09 -18.52 4.34
N MET A 6 10.96 -18.47 3.70
CA MET A 6 10.69 -17.70 2.48
C MET A 6 9.55 -16.72 2.74
N LEU A 7 9.77 -15.45 2.43
CA LEU A 7 8.74 -14.42 2.54
C LEU A 7 8.24 -14.10 1.13
N VAL A 8 6.93 -14.16 0.93
CA VAL A 8 6.27 -13.90 -0.36
C VAL A 8 5.24 -12.81 -0.20
N PRO A 9 5.42 -11.64 -0.84
CA PRO A 9 4.48 -10.55 -0.78
C PRO A 9 3.34 -10.72 -1.81
N HIS A 10 2.13 -10.36 -1.38
CA HIS A 10 0.99 -10.15 -2.26
C HIS A 10 0.94 -8.67 -2.66
N TYR A 11 1.40 -8.36 -3.87
CA TYR A 11 1.49 -6.99 -4.35
C TYR A 11 0.15 -6.38 -4.78
N PHE A 12 0.03 -5.08 -4.68
CA PHE A 12 -1.04 -4.23 -5.25
C PHE A 12 -2.45 -4.48 -4.70
N GLY A 13 -2.63 -5.37 -3.72
CA GLY A 13 -3.95 -5.81 -3.27
C GLY A 13 -4.58 -6.88 -4.18
N LEU A 14 -3.78 -7.49 -5.05
CA LEU A 14 -4.17 -8.51 -6.02
C LEU A 14 -3.47 -9.83 -5.68
N ALA A 15 -4.02 -10.56 -4.72
CA ALA A 15 -3.44 -11.83 -4.28
C ALA A 15 -3.54 -12.89 -5.36
N LYS A 16 -2.52 -13.75 -5.40
CA LYS A 16 -2.48 -14.93 -6.28
C LYS A 16 -2.32 -16.18 -5.42
N SER A 17 -2.74 -17.33 -5.96
CA SER A 17 -2.48 -18.64 -5.35
C SER A 17 -0.99 -18.83 -5.10
N LEU A 18 -0.66 -19.29 -3.91
CA LEU A 18 0.71 -19.69 -3.54
C LEU A 18 0.86 -21.22 -3.48
N LYS A 19 -0.04 -21.97 -4.10
CA LYS A 19 -0.04 -23.43 -4.06
C LYS A 19 1.29 -24.04 -4.45
N GLU A 20 1.87 -23.62 -5.56
CA GLU A 20 3.16 -24.14 -6.04
C GLU A 20 4.31 -23.74 -5.11
N VAL A 21 4.28 -22.49 -4.60
CA VAL A 21 5.27 -22.01 -3.65
C VAL A 21 5.16 -22.77 -2.32
N ARG A 22 3.94 -23.03 -1.85
CA ARG A 22 3.71 -23.81 -0.64
C ARG A 22 4.26 -25.24 -0.80
N GLN A 23 3.94 -25.91 -1.89
CA GLN A 23 4.45 -27.25 -2.15
C GLN A 23 5.99 -27.26 -2.19
N TRP A 24 6.58 -26.30 -2.89
CA TRP A 24 8.03 -26.17 -2.98
C TRP A 24 8.70 -25.96 -1.60
N CYS A 25 8.07 -25.18 -0.72
CA CYS A 25 8.53 -24.94 0.64
C CYS A 25 8.40 -26.22 1.50
N ASP A 26 7.28 -26.94 1.39
CA ASP A 26 7.03 -28.17 2.13
C ASP A 26 8.07 -29.25 1.80
N ASP A 27 8.34 -29.44 0.49
CA ASP A 27 9.31 -30.42 0.00
C ASP A 27 10.74 -30.16 0.54
N ARG A 28 11.01 -28.93 1.00
CA ARG A 28 12.35 -28.51 1.48
C ARG A 28 12.41 -28.17 2.96
N GLY A 29 11.29 -28.30 3.67
CA GLY A 29 11.21 -27.96 5.08
C GLY A 29 11.47 -26.45 5.35
N ILE A 30 11.05 -25.59 4.42
CA ILE A 30 11.18 -24.13 4.49
C ILE A 30 9.87 -23.54 4.99
N ALA A 31 9.91 -22.70 6.01
CA ALA A 31 8.73 -21.98 6.47
C ALA A 31 8.31 -20.91 5.45
N LEU A 32 7.01 -20.87 5.09
CA LEU A 32 6.44 -19.84 4.23
C LEU A 32 5.82 -18.72 5.07
N ILE A 33 6.18 -17.49 4.74
CA ILE A 33 5.61 -16.27 5.34
C ILE A 33 4.92 -15.49 4.25
N GLU A 34 3.60 -15.25 4.39
CA GLU A 34 2.86 -14.36 3.49
C GLU A 34 2.96 -12.92 3.98
N ASP A 35 3.47 -12.02 3.14
CA ASP A 35 3.37 -10.58 3.39
C ASP A 35 2.09 -10.03 2.73
N CYS A 36 1.07 -9.86 3.55
CA CYS A 36 -0.24 -9.34 3.17
C CYS A 36 -0.35 -7.82 3.41
N ALA A 37 0.77 -7.10 3.49
CA ALA A 37 0.75 -5.65 3.75
C ALA A 37 -0.06 -4.85 2.72
N HIS A 38 -0.09 -5.29 1.46
CA HIS A 38 -0.90 -4.70 0.39
C HIS A 38 -2.21 -5.45 0.11
N CYS A 39 -2.47 -6.58 0.79
CA CYS A 39 -3.55 -7.48 0.46
C CYS A 39 -4.20 -8.06 1.74
N TYR A 40 -4.97 -7.23 2.44
CA TYR A 40 -5.58 -7.62 3.72
C TYR A 40 -6.89 -8.41 3.57
N PHE A 41 -7.58 -8.25 2.44
CA PHE A 41 -8.87 -8.88 2.16
C PHE A 41 -8.79 -9.77 0.92
N GLY A 42 -9.69 -10.76 0.86
CA GLY A 42 -9.96 -11.53 -0.34
C GLY A 42 -9.38 -12.92 -0.35
N GLN A 43 -9.31 -13.48 -1.55
CA GLN A 43 -8.84 -14.83 -1.81
C GLN A 43 -7.50 -14.81 -2.56
N ALA A 44 -6.64 -15.75 -2.22
CA ALA A 44 -5.39 -16.03 -2.89
C ALA A 44 -5.51 -17.39 -3.59
N GLY A 45 -6.24 -17.45 -4.70
CA GLY A 45 -6.67 -18.70 -5.33
C GLY A 45 -7.76 -19.39 -4.51
N GLU A 46 -7.55 -20.64 -4.15
CA GLU A 46 -8.50 -21.49 -3.41
C GLU A 46 -8.49 -21.27 -1.89
N ARG A 47 -7.62 -20.41 -1.35
CA ARG A 47 -7.55 -20.08 0.08
C ARG A 47 -7.73 -18.59 0.31
N ALA A 48 -8.15 -18.23 1.51
CA ALA A 48 -8.14 -16.83 1.91
C ALA A 48 -6.69 -16.30 1.98
N VAL A 49 -6.53 -15.00 1.77
CA VAL A 49 -5.25 -14.31 1.95
C VAL A 49 -4.74 -14.54 3.38
N GLY A 50 -3.51 -14.99 3.50
CA GLY A 50 -2.87 -15.30 4.79
C GLY A 50 -3.02 -16.75 5.25
N GLU A 51 -3.64 -17.63 4.46
CA GLU A 51 -3.85 -19.06 4.80
C GLU A 51 -2.90 -20.01 4.07
N TRP A 52 -2.03 -19.53 3.21
CA TRP A 52 -1.01 -20.35 2.55
C TRP A 52 0.23 -20.54 3.39
N GLY A 53 0.62 -19.50 4.11
CA GLY A 53 1.87 -19.48 4.89
C GLY A 53 1.77 -20.17 6.23
N ASP A 54 2.92 -20.61 6.76
CA ASP A 54 3.04 -20.95 8.19
C ASP A 54 2.70 -19.73 9.05
N PHE A 55 3.05 -18.55 8.55
CA PHE A 55 2.72 -17.25 9.15
C PHE A 55 2.28 -16.26 8.06
N SER A 56 1.48 -15.29 8.46
CA SER A 56 1.12 -14.15 7.62
C SER A 56 1.23 -12.83 8.40
N THR A 57 1.66 -11.79 7.70
CA THR A 57 1.77 -10.43 8.25
C THR A 57 0.92 -9.47 7.46
N ALA A 58 0.37 -8.44 8.10
CA ALA A 58 -0.36 -7.38 7.39
C ALA A 58 -0.17 -6.01 8.04
N SER A 59 -0.31 -4.96 7.23
CA SER A 59 -0.32 -3.57 7.68
C SER A 59 -1.75 -3.04 7.68
N LEU A 60 -2.35 -2.93 8.86
CA LEU A 60 -3.75 -2.52 8.98
C LEU A 60 -3.98 -1.05 8.62
N SER A 61 -2.98 -0.20 8.83
CA SER A 61 -3.05 1.24 8.50
C SER A 61 -3.22 1.53 6.99
N LYS A 62 -2.91 0.56 6.13
CA LYS A 62 -3.13 0.69 4.68
C LYS A 62 -4.60 0.53 4.26
N PHE A 63 -5.42 -0.05 5.13
CA PHE A 63 -6.83 -0.31 4.86
C PHE A 63 -7.78 0.44 5.80
N PHE A 64 -7.32 0.72 7.01
CA PHE A 64 -8.08 1.41 8.04
C PHE A 64 -7.40 2.72 8.41
N PRO A 65 -8.12 3.76 8.81
CA PRO A 65 -7.56 5.05 9.23
C PRO A 65 -6.93 4.93 10.63
N LEU A 66 -5.93 4.08 10.75
CA LEU A 66 -5.19 3.82 11.97
C LEU A 66 -3.84 4.53 11.90
N PRO A 67 -3.37 5.13 12.98
CA PRO A 67 -2.04 5.74 12.99
C PRO A 67 -0.94 4.70 12.77
N GLU A 68 -1.13 3.51 13.33
CA GLU A 68 -0.25 2.35 13.19
C GLU A 68 -0.96 1.09 13.71
N ALA A 69 -0.81 0.00 13.01
CA ALA A 69 -1.12 -1.33 13.51
C ALA A 69 -0.58 -2.38 12.53
N GLY A 70 0.15 -3.36 13.05
CA GLY A 70 0.52 -4.58 12.37
C GLY A 70 -0.38 -5.74 12.76
N LEU A 71 -0.37 -6.79 11.97
CA LEU A 71 -0.99 -8.07 12.27
C LEU A 71 0.02 -9.17 11.99
N LEU A 72 0.11 -10.11 12.92
CA LEU A 72 0.73 -11.42 12.71
C LEU A 72 -0.37 -12.46 12.92
N ALA A 73 -0.49 -13.39 12.00
CA ALA A 73 -1.44 -14.49 12.08
C ALA A 73 -0.79 -15.80 11.64
N SER A 74 -1.39 -16.92 12.02
CA SER A 74 -1.06 -18.24 11.54
C SER A 74 -2.32 -19.11 11.56
N ALA A 75 -2.58 -19.81 10.45
CA ALA A 75 -3.62 -20.83 10.38
C ALA A 75 -3.15 -22.19 10.92
N HIS A 76 -1.84 -22.42 10.94
CA HIS A 76 -1.25 -23.74 11.19
C HIS A 76 -0.47 -23.84 12.49
N ARG A 77 -0.05 -22.71 13.07
CA ARG A 77 0.79 -22.67 14.27
C ARG A 77 0.18 -21.83 15.39
N SER A 78 0.37 -22.24 16.62
CA SER A 78 -0.05 -21.44 17.77
C SER A 78 0.89 -20.27 17.99
N ILE A 79 0.35 -19.06 18.00
CA ILE A 79 1.06 -17.82 18.35
C ILE A 79 0.74 -17.35 19.78
N LYS A 80 0.08 -18.20 20.60
CA LYS A 80 -0.34 -17.85 21.97
C LYS A 80 0.84 -17.59 22.93
N SER A 81 2.04 -18.05 22.59
CA SER A 81 3.24 -17.79 23.36
C SER A 81 3.79 -16.37 23.20
N LEU A 82 3.37 -15.65 22.17
CA LEU A 82 3.78 -14.25 21.97
C LEU A 82 3.13 -13.37 23.03
N ARG A 83 3.98 -12.73 23.82
CA ARG A 83 3.56 -11.76 24.82
C ARG A 83 3.81 -10.37 24.27
N LEU A 84 2.75 -9.58 24.17
CA LEU A 84 2.87 -8.17 23.77
C LEU A 84 2.79 -7.27 25.01
N GLU A 85 3.67 -6.28 25.06
CA GLU A 85 3.69 -5.28 26.10
C GLU A 85 2.54 -4.29 25.94
N LYS A 86 1.83 -4.01 27.02
CA LYS A 86 0.74 -3.03 26.99
C LYS A 86 1.31 -1.61 26.88
N PRO A 87 0.88 -0.80 25.89
CA PRO A 87 1.26 0.59 25.81
C PRO A 87 0.84 1.37 27.07
N SER A 88 1.65 2.36 27.46
CA SER A 88 1.32 3.23 28.59
C SER A 88 -0.02 3.97 28.37
N LEU A 89 -0.69 4.37 29.47
CA LEU A 89 -1.93 5.15 29.38
C LEU A 89 -1.75 6.44 28.57
N LYS A 90 -0.59 7.09 28.71
CA LYS A 90 -0.22 8.27 27.92
C LYS A 90 -0.20 7.97 26.41
N ALA A 91 0.36 6.81 26.03
CA ALA A 91 0.37 6.37 24.62
C ALA A 91 -1.04 6.05 24.10
N GLN A 92 -1.88 5.43 24.93
CA GLN A 92 -3.28 5.14 24.59
C GLN A 92 -4.08 6.42 24.33
N LEU A 93 -3.97 7.42 25.24
CA LEU A 93 -4.64 8.72 25.11
C LEU A 93 -4.11 9.48 23.88
N LYS A 94 -2.79 9.48 23.67
CA LYS A 94 -2.19 10.08 22.47
C LYS A 94 -2.77 9.44 21.20
N GLY A 95 -2.88 8.12 21.13
CA GLY A 95 -3.46 7.41 19.99
C GLY A 95 -4.90 7.83 19.68
N CYS A 96 -5.73 8.05 20.72
CA CYS A 96 -7.08 8.60 20.53
C CYS A 96 -7.05 10.00 19.92
N VAL A 97 -6.17 10.87 20.42
CA VAL A 97 -6.00 12.24 19.91
C VAL A 97 -5.50 12.22 18.46
N ASP A 98 -4.56 11.35 18.12
CA ASP A 98 -4.00 11.23 16.77
C ASP A 98 -5.07 10.75 15.76
N VAL A 99 -5.97 9.85 16.16
CA VAL A 99 -7.13 9.43 15.37
C VAL A 99 -8.11 10.58 15.11
N ILE A 100 -8.42 11.37 16.15
CA ILE A 100 -9.31 12.53 16.02
C ILE A 100 -8.67 13.60 15.13
N GLU A 101 -7.36 13.84 15.29
CA GLU A 101 -6.62 14.75 14.42
C GLU A 101 -6.65 14.32 12.96
N LEU A 102 -6.40 13.03 12.68
CA LEU A 102 -6.48 12.45 11.34
C LEU A 102 -7.88 12.63 10.75
N ALA A 103 -8.92 12.26 11.49
CA ALA A 103 -10.31 12.44 11.06
C ALA A 103 -10.67 13.91 10.79
N SER A 104 -10.16 14.84 11.60
CA SER A 104 -10.35 16.28 11.39
C SER A 104 -9.66 16.80 10.13
N ARG A 105 -8.44 16.36 9.83
CA ARG A 105 -7.72 16.69 8.58
C ARG A 105 -8.49 16.25 7.33
N TYR A 106 -9.13 15.09 7.39
CA TYR A 106 -9.94 14.55 6.30
C TYR A 106 -11.43 14.97 6.37
N GLN A 107 -11.73 16.07 7.07
CA GLN A 107 -13.05 16.70 7.11
C GLN A 107 -14.19 15.80 7.60
N ARG A 108 -13.89 14.80 8.44
CA ARG A 108 -14.89 13.86 8.96
C ARG A 108 -15.80 14.46 10.04
N PHE A 109 -15.42 15.59 10.65
CA PHE A 109 -16.16 16.29 11.71
C PHE A 109 -16.59 17.68 11.25
N THR A 110 -17.57 17.77 10.36
CA THR A 110 -17.99 19.04 9.75
C THR A 110 -18.47 20.08 10.78
N GLY A 111 -19.22 19.66 11.83
CA GLY A 111 -19.80 20.57 12.81
C GLY A 111 -18.81 21.18 13.84
N ILE A 112 -17.78 20.44 14.23
CA ILE A 112 -16.80 20.86 15.25
C ILE A 112 -15.43 21.19 14.67
N ARG A 113 -15.32 21.19 13.35
CA ARG A 113 -14.09 21.41 12.60
C ARG A 113 -13.33 22.69 12.99
N PRO A 114 -13.96 23.90 13.11
CA PRO A 114 -13.21 25.10 13.43
C PRO A 114 -12.56 25.02 14.81
N PHE A 115 -13.21 24.37 15.76
CA PHE A 115 -12.70 24.19 17.12
C PHE A 115 -11.51 23.22 17.14
N LEU A 116 -11.63 22.07 16.48
CA LEU A 116 -10.56 21.09 16.37
C LEU A 116 -9.36 21.64 15.58
N ALA A 117 -9.58 22.36 14.50
CA ALA A 117 -8.52 22.98 13.70
C ALA A 117 -7.71 23.98 14.52
N SER A 118 -8.36 24.81 15.34
CA SER A 118 -7.67 25.76 16.24
C SER A 118 -6.87 25.04 17.31
N PHE A 119 -7.43 24.01 17.92
CA PHE A 119 -6.74 23.21 18.93
C PHE A 119 -5.49 22.50 18.36
N PHE A 120 -5.60 21.87 17.20
CA PHE A 120 -4.48 21.18 16.57
C PHE A 120 -3.44 22.14 15.99
N LYS A 121 -3.84 23.33 15.53
CA LYS A 121 -2.89 24.38 15.13
C LYS A 121 -2.01 24.83 16.29
N LEU A 122 -2.57 25.02 17.48
CA LEU A 122 -1.82 25.32 18.70
C LEU A 122 -0.88 24.19 19.13
N LYS A 123 -1.32 22.93 19.00
CA LYS A 123 -0.49 21.74 19.27
C LYS A 123 0.70 21.67 18.31
N ASN A 124 0.48 21.89 17.00
CA ASN A 124 1.50 21.78 15.97
C ASN A 124 2.54 22.92 15.99
N ILE A 125 2.19 24.10 16.50
CA ILE A 125 3.15 25.18 16.75
C ILE A 125 4.17 24.76 17.82
N ARG A 126 3.80 23.86 18.75
CA ARG A 126 4.69 23.32 19.78
C ARG A 126 5.49 22.09 19.36
N SER A 127 5.13 21.43 18.27
CA SER A 127 5.83 20.26 17.72
C SER A 127 6.20 20.55 16.26
N GLN A 128 7.33 21.25 16.04
CA GLN A 128 7.96 21.28 14.73
C GLN A 128 8.51 19.88 14.44
N GLN A 129 7.68 19.02 13.84
CA GLN A 129 8.19 17.88 13.08
C GLN A 129 8.43 18.36 11.64
N PRO A 130 9.61 18.09 11.07
CA PRO A 130 9.90 18.45 9.70
C PRO A 130 8.89 17.77 8.78
N GLY A 131 8.39 18.54 7.82
CA GLY A 131 7.42 18.11 6.84
C GLY A 131 7.84 16.87 6.07
N VAL A 132 6.86 16.25 5.42
CA VAL A 132 7.03 15.11 4.50
C VAL A 132 8.21 15.39 3.59
N SER A 133 9.28 14.64 3.83
CA SER A 133 10.57 14.77 3.17
C SER A 133 10.44 14.59 1.67
N GLU A 134 11.11 15.45 0.93
CA GLU A 134 11.40 15.34 -0.49
C GLU A 134 11.78 13.91 -0.89
N VAL A 135 11.44 13.53 -2.11
CA VAL A 135 11.84 12.27 -2.74
C VAL A 135 13.36 12.20 -2.75
N VAL A 136 13.95 11.55 -1.78
CA VAL A 136 15.39 11.33 -1.69
C VAL A 136 15.75 10.06 -2.45
N THR A 137 16.43 10.22 -3.55
CA THR A 137 16.71 9.18 -4.53
C THR A 137 17.87 8.25 -4.18
N ASN A 138 18.56 8.38 -3.06
CA ASN A 138 19.63 7.45 -2.64
C ASN A 138 19.76 7.45 -1.12
N ARG A 139 18.91 6.67 -0.43
CA ARG A 139 19.10 6.42 1.00
C ARG A 139 19.93 5.16 1.21
N GLU A 140 20.95 5.23 2.07
CA GLU A 140 21.65 4.06 2.56
C GLU A 140 20.71 3.12 3.33
N ALA A 141 21.10 1.84 3.47
CA ALA A 141 20.29 0.84 4.19
C ALA A 141 19.92 1.27 5.63
N SER A 142 20.83 1.98 6.31
CA SER A 142 20.60 2.56 7.64
C SER A 142 19.46 3.59 7.67
N GLU A 143 19.33 4.41 6.62
CA GLU A 143 18.24 5.37 6.50
C GLU A 143 16.91 4.70 6.15
N MET A 144 16.92 3.61 5.39
CA MET A 144 15.71 2.85 5.09
C MET A 144 15.14 2.15 6.33
N MET A 145 16.01 1.73 7.27
CA MET A 145 15.62 1.14 8.55
C MET A 145 15.20 2.18 9.60
N ARG A 146 15.41 3.46 9.36
CA ARG A 146 15.11 4.54 10.32
C ARG A 146 13.63 4.62 10.70
N ASP A 147 12.74 4.21 9.79
CA ASP A 147 11.30 4.16 10.04
C ASP A 147 10.84 2.86 10.71
N CYS A 148 11.78 1.92 10.97
CA CYS A 148 11.55 0.65 11.63
C CYS A 148 12.03 0.73 13.09
N ASP A 149 11.13 1.09 14.00
CA ASP A 149 11.44 1.16 15.43
C ASP A 149 11.37 -0.23 16.08
N MET A 150 12.50 -0.92 16.11
CA MET A 150 12.62 -2.26 16.69
C MET A 150 12.31 -2.29 18.19
N ALA A 151 12.37 -1.16 18.91
CA ALA A 151 12.00 -1.09 20.32
C ALA A 151 10.48 -1.27 20.53
N ARG A 152 9.70 -1.22 19.45
CA ARG A 152 8.24 -1.35 19.50
C ARG A 152 7.72 -2.69 18.98
N ILE A 153 8.60 -3.61 18.64
CA ILE A 153 8.22 -4.90 18.03
C ILE A 153 7.27 -5.73 18.92
N ASP A 154 7.44 -5.63 20.22
CA ASP A 154 6.65 -6.36 21.21
C ASP A 154 5.44 -5.55 21.74
N GLN A 155 5.17 -4.36 21.21
CA GLN A 155 4.07 -3.55 21.70
C GLN A 155 2.71 -4.01 21.17
N ALA A 156 1.75 -4.12 22.09
CA ALA A 156 0.35 -4.34 21.73
C ALA A 156 -0.24 -3.11 21.02
N PRO A 157 -1.25 -3.31 20.15
CA PRO A 157 -1.89 -2.20 19.43
C PRO A 157 -2.61 -1.26 20.39
N LEU A 158 -2.78 -0.01 19.95
CA LEU A 158 -3.54 0.99 20.69
C LEU A 158 -5.04 0.67 20.70
N TRP A 159 -5.74 1.02 21.79
CA TRP A 159 -7.20 0.83 21.91
C TRP A 159 -7.96 1.47 20.75
N ALA A 160 -7.58 2.70 20.38
CA ALA A 160 -8.21 3.40 19.26
C ALA A 160 -8.07 2.63 17.94
N ALA A 161 -6.92 1.99 17.69
CA ALA A 161 -6.70 1.18 16.51
C ALA A 161 -7.61 -0.06 16.51
N MET A 162 -7.71 -0.77 17.64
CA MET A 162 -8.58 -1.94 17.77
C MET A 162 -10.06 -1.59 17.64
N ALA A 163 -10.50 -0.49 18.25
CA ALA A 163 -11.87 0.00 18.14
C ALA A 163 -12.24 0.32 16.69
N LEU A 164 -11.41 1.08 15.99
CA LEU A 164 -11.63 1.43 14.58
C LEU A 164 -11.63 0.20 13.66
N LYS A 165 -10.66 -0.71 13.82
CA LYS A 165 -10.62 -1.96 13.05
C LYS A 165 -11.93 -2.75 13.18
N THR A 166 -12.55 -2.73 14.37
CA THR A 166 -13.77 -3.48 14.64
C THR A 166 -15.02 -2.74 14.15
N ALA A 167 -15.06 -1.42 14.31
CA ALA A 167 -16.24 -0.61 14.01
C ALA A 167 -16.40 -0.27 12.53
N LEU A 168 -15.30 -0.25 11.74
CA LEU A 168 -15.39 0.20 10.36
C LEU A 168 -15.95 -0.86 9.41
N PRO A 169 -16.83 -0.48 8.48
CA PRO A 169 -17.52 -1.40 7.58
C PRO A 169 -16.58 -1.94 6.50
N ARG A 170 -16.10 -3.17 6.68
CA ARG A 170 -15.18 -3.84 5.76
C ARG A 170 -15.72 -3.94 4.33
N GLY A 171 -17.01 -4.27 4.20
CA GLY A 171 -17.65 -4.37 2.89
C GLY A 171 -17.59 -3.09 2.07
N ARG A 172 -17.76 -1.92 2.72
CA ARG A 172 -17.60 -0.62 2.06
C ARG A 172 -16.16 -0.40 1.58
N ILE A 173 -15.17 -0.76 2.40
CA ILE A 173 -13.75 -0.63 2.06
C ILE A 173 -13.44 -1.45 0.80
N ILE A 174 -13.88 -2.71 0.78
CA ILE A 174 -13.67 -3.61 -0.36
C ILE A 174 -14.36 -3.07 -1.61
N LEU A 175 -15.67 -2.81 -1.53
CA LEU A 175 -16.48 -2.38 -2.66
C LEU A 175 -15.96 -1.08 -3.29
N GLN A 176 -15.64 -0.07 -2.48
CA GLN A 176 -15.17 1.21 -3.04
C GLN A 176 -13.82 1.07 -3.74
N ARG A 177 -12.92 0.25 -3.20
CA ARG A 177 -11.63 -0.04 -3.86
C ARG A 177 -11.81 -0.78 -5.17
N GLN A 178 -12.75 -1.71 -5.24
CA GLN A 178 -13.11 -2.42 -6.48
C GLN A 178 -13.69 -1.46 -7.53
N ILE A 179 -14.61 -0.57 -7.13
CA ILE A 179 -15.17 0.47 -8.01
C ILE A 179 -14.06 1.37 -8.57
N ASN A 180 -13.16 1.84 -7.72
CA ASN A 180 -12.06 2.70 -8.11
C ASN A 180 -11.09 1.99 -9.07
N PHE A 181 -10.77 0.73 -8.78
CA PHE A 181 -9.92 -0.09 -9.65
C PHE A 181 -10.57 -0.31 -11.04
N ALA A 182 -11.83 -0.73 -11.06
CA ALA A 182 -12.58 -0.91 -12.30
C ALA A 182 -12.67 0.39 -13.10
N ARG A 183 -12.82 1.54 -12.44
CA ARG A 183 -12.85 2.85 -13.08
C ARG A 183 -11.52 3.17 -13.76
N TYR A 184 -10.36 2.92 -13.14
CA TYR A 184 -9.08 3.04 -13.83
C TYR A 184 -8.97 2.10 -15.02
N ALA A 185 -9.46 0.88 -14.90
CA ALA A 185 -9.43 -0.10 -15.99
C ALA A 185 -10.15 0.41 -17.25
N THR A 186 -11.24 1.17 -17.12
CA THR A 186 -11.94 1.75 -18.29
C THR A 186 -11.09 2.79 -19.03
N TYR A 187 -10.14 3.43 -18.36
CA TYR A 187 -9.26 4.42 -18.98
C TYR A 187 -8.03 3.81 -19.66
N PHE A 188 -7.55 2.66 -19.17
CA PHE A 188 -6.24 2.11 -19.56
C PHE A 188 -6.34 0.74 -20.27
N SER A 189 -7.50 0.37 -20.80
CA SER A 189 -7.69 -0.89 -21.53
C SER A 189 -6.90 -0.95 -22.83
N ASP A 190 -6.79 0.19 -23.54
CA ASP A 190 -6.07 0.30 -24.82
C ASP A 190 -5.47 1.70 -24.95
N VAL A 191 -4.25 1.87 -24.42
CA VAL A 191 -3.56 3.15 -24.41
C VAL A 191 -2.13 2.98 -24.88
N LEU A 192 -1.75 3.73 -25.90
CA LEU A 192 -0.38 3.70 -26.40
C LEU A 192 0.60 4.22 -25.34
N GLY A 193 1.67 3.46 -25.10
CA GLY A 193 2.72 3.80 -24.12
C GLY A 193 2.38 3.48 -22.66
N ALA A 194 1.20 2.90 -22.40
CA ALA A 194 0.83 2.38 -21.08
C ALA A 194 -0.09 1.16 -21.20
N LYS A 195 0.00 0.25 -20.24
CA LYS A 195 -0.86 -0.95 -20.18
C LYS A 195 -1.08 -1.39 -18.74
N PRO A 196 -2.21 -2.07 -18.44
CA PRO A 196 -2.36 -2.73 -17.16
C PRO A 196 -1.20 -3.71 -16.92
N LEU A 197 -0.63 -3.72 -15.72
CA LEU A 197 0.46 -4.66 -15.41
C LEU A 197 0.00 -6.13 -15.47
N PHE A 198 -1.25 -6.37 -15.08
CA PHE A 198 -1.87 -7.69 -15.15
C PHE A 198 -3.12 -7.64 -16.03
N PRO A 199 -3.39 -8.70 -16.80
CA PRO A 199 -4.69 -8.84 -17.45
C PRO A 199 -5.80 -8.78 -16.40
N ILE A 200 -6.80 -7.96 -16.64
CA ILE A 200 -7.92 -7.80 -15.73
C ILE A 200 -8.89 -8.94 -16.01
N HIS A 201 -8.77 -10.02 -15.27
CA HIS A 201 -9.81 -11.03 -15.20
C HIS A 201 -10.81 -10.61 -14.13
N GLU A 202 -12.07 -10.43 -14.48
CA GLU A 202 -13.15 -10.00 -13.55
C GLU A 202 -13.18 -10.81 -12.27
N ASN A 203 -12.92 -12.11 -12.36
CA ASN A 203 -12.90 -13.01 -11.19
C ASN A 203 -11.77 -12.74 -10.19
N SER A 204 -10.64 -12.19 -10.61
CA SER A 204 -9.52 -11.92 -9.71
C SER A 204 -9.73 -10.65 -8.87
N VAL A 205 -10.56 -9.72 -9.34
CA VAL A 205 -10.88 -8.47 -8.62
C VAL A 205 -12.11 -8.63 -7.73
N ALA A 206 -13.05 -9.49 -8.11
CA ALA A 206 -14.31 -9.67 -7.40
C ALA A 206 -14.15 -10.10 -5.93
N SER A 207 -13.07 -10.82 -5.60
CA SER A 207 -12.77 -11.25 -4.23
C SER A 207 -11.69 -10.42 -3.53
N ALA A 208 -11.07 -9.45 -4.22
CA ALA A 208 -9.94 -8.66 -3.71
C ALA A 208 -10.39 -7.27 -3.25
N ALA A 209 -9.55 -6.62 -2.42
CA ALA A 209 -9.63 -5.19 -2.15
C ALA A 209 -8.38 -4.51 -2.71
N PRO A 210 -8.37 -4.09 -3.98
CA PRO A 210 -7.19 -3.54 -4.62
C PRO A 210 -6.60 -2.39 -3.82
N TYR A 211 -5.30 -2.42 -3.58
CA TYR A 211 -4.58 -1.34 -2.91
C TYR A 211 -4.32 -0.20 -3.88
N VAL A 212 -3.86 -0.55 -5.06
CA VAL A 212 -3.60 0.36 -6.18
C VAL A 212 -3.97 -0.29 -7.50
N TYR A 213 -4.11 0.51 -8.55
CA TYR A 213 -4.13 0.07 -9.94
C TYR A 213 -2.70 0.14 -10.48
N PRO A 214 -2.03 -1.00 -10.73
CA PRO A 214 -0.66 -1.02 -11.23
C PRO A 214 -0.67 -0.81 -12.76
N LEU A 215 -0.19 0.35 -13.18
CA LEU A 215 -0.10 0.75 -14.58
C LEU A 215 1.36 0.69 -15.04
N TRP A 216 1.67 -0.16 -16.00
CA TRP A 216 2.94 -0.12 -16.71
C TRP A 216 2.98 1.08 -17.64
N VAL A 217 4.05 1.84 -17.59
CA VAL A 217 4.30 2.98 -18.48
C VAL A 217 5.68 2.83 -19.11
N ASP A 218 5.78 2.96 -20.44
CA ASP A 218 7.03 2.73 -21.17
C ASP A 218 8.12 3.76 -20.82
N ASN A 219 7.74 5.01 -20.56
CA ASN A 219 8.64 6.09 -20.18
C ASN A 219 8.07 6.85 -18.98
N PRO A 220 8.22 6.31 -17.76
CA PRO A 220 7.49 6.78 -16.60
C PRO A 220 8.06 8.05 -15.95
N ASP A 221 9.36 8.37 -16.11
CA ASP A 221 10.04 9.35 -15.25
C ASP A 221 9.41 10.75 -15.31
N SER A 222 9.29 11.34 -16.50
CA SER A 222 8.70 12.68 -16.66
C SER A 222 7.22 12.70 -16.28
N ILE A 223 6.50 11.62 -16.59
CA ILE A 223 5.08 11.48 -16.22
C ILE A 223 4.93 11.40 -14.70
N TYR A 224 5.73 10.58 -14.03
CA TYR A 224 5.70 10.45 -12.58
C TYR A 224 6.03 11.78 -11.89
N GLN A 225 7.07 12.48 -12.33
CA GLN A 225 7.45 13.79 -11.79
C GLN A 225 6.33 14.82 -11.96
N ALA A 226 5.72 14.89 -13.15
CA ALA A 226 4.61 15.80 -13.42
C ALA A 226 3.38 15.50 -12.54
N LEU A 227 3.00 14.22 -12.40
CA LEU A 227 1.90 13.80 -11.52
C LEU A 227 2.16 14.16 -10.05
N ARG A 228 3.40 14.00 -9.58
CA ARG A 228 3.81 14.40 -8.23
C ARG A 228 3.77 15.91 -8.03
N ALA A 229 4.19 16.69 -9.03
CA ALA A 229 4.09 18.15 -9.00
C ALA A 229 2.62 18.63 -8.95
N MET A 230 1.70 17.91 -9.61
CA MET A 230 0.26 18.13 -9.52
C MET A 230 -0.35 17.66 -8.18
N LYS A 231 0.45 17.10 -7.26
CA LYS A 231 0.03 16.53 -5.97
C LYS A 231 -0.99 15.39 -6.10
N LEU A 232 -0.95 14.66 -7.21
CA LEU A 232 -1.82 13.50 -7.41
C LEU A 232 -1.33 12.30 -6.59
N PRO A 233 -2.24 11.43 -6.11
CA PRO A 233 -1.92 10.27 -5.27
C PRO A 233 -1.38 9.10 -6.12
N VAL A 234 -0.23 9.31 -6.75
CA VAL A 234 0.48 8.33 -7.58
C VAL A 234 1.80 8.01 -6.94
N PHE A 235 2.13 6.73 -6.88
CA PHE A 235 3.35 6.22 -6.29
C PHE A 235 4.11 5.35 -7.29
N ARG A 236 5.40 5.16 -7.05
CA ARG A 236 6.26 4.24 -7.79
C ARG A 236 7.23 3.60 -6.82
N TRP A 237 7.61 2.36 -7.04
CA TRP A 237 8.71 1.74 -6.34
C TRP A 237 10.02 2.09 -7.06
N ASP A 238 10.53 3.28 -6.78
CA ASP A 238 11.73 3.82 -7.39
C ASP A 238 13.01 3.46 -6.63
N ARG A 239 12.91 2.47 -5.72
CA ARG A 239 14.03 2.05 -4.89
C ARG A 239 14.20 0.55 -4.93
N ILE A 240 15.43 0.14 -5.17
CA ILE A 240 15.88 -1.22 -4.94
C ILE A 240 16.64 -1.22 -3.62
N TRP A 241 16.39 -2.24 -2.79
CA TRP A 241 17.07 -2.35 -1.50
C TRP A 241 18.58 -2.47 -1.72
N PRO A 242 19.43 -1.73 -0.97
CA PRO A 242 20.87 -1.83 -1.09
C PRO A 242 21.36 -3.27 -0.95
N LYS A 243 22.29 -3.67 -1.81
CA LYS A 243 22.83 -5.04 -1.88
C LYS A 243 21.82 -6.12 -2.37
N THR A 244 20.70 -5.73 -2.95
CA THR A 244 19.87 -6.68 -3.69
C THR A 244 20.71 -7.27 -4.83
N PRO A 245 20.84 -8.60 -4.90
CA PRO A 245 21.62 -9.22 -5.97
C PRO A 245 20.95 -9.00 -7.33
N ASP A 246 21.73 -8.80 -8.36
CA ASP A 246 21.26 -8.82 -9.74
C ASP A 246 21.15 -10.28 -10.18
N LEU A 247 19.92 -10.74 -10.40
CA LEU A 247 19.64 -12.13 -10.75
C LEU A 247 19.12 -12.23 -12.18
N PRO A 248 19.62 -13.18 -12.98
CA PRO A 248 19.09 -13.41 -14.33
C PRO A 248 17.59 -13.68 -14.31
N GLY A 249 16.83 -12.93 -15.11
CA GLY A 249 15.38 -13.06 -15.20
C GLY A 249 14.59 -12.36 -14.08
N ASP A 250 15.24 -11.61 -13.19
CA ASP A 250 14.56 -10.78 -12.19
C ASP A 250 13.81 -9.63 -12.88
N ILE A 251 12.50 -9.63 -12.74
CA ILE A 251 11.62 -8.57 -13.26
C ILE A 251 11.40 -7.43 -12.27
N GLY A 252 11.86 -7.57 -11.03
CA GLY A 252 11.70 -6.59 -9.96
C GLY A 252 12.21 -5.21 -10.33
N PRO A 253 13.45 -5.07 -10.87
CA PRO A 253 13.97 -3.78 -11.33
C PRO A 253 13.12 -3.11 -12.41
N LEU A 254 12.58 -3.89 -13.36
CA LEU A 254 11.69 -3.38 -14.41
C LEU A 254 10.37 -2.88 -13.82
N TRP A 255 9.78 -3.64 -12.90
CA TRP A 255 8.55 -3.21 -12.22
C TRP A 255 8.80 -1.97 -11.36
N SER A 256 9.91 -1.93 -10.65
CA SER A 256 10.31 -0.77 -9.86
C SER A 256 10.37 0.51 -10.70
N HIS A 257 10.91 0.42 -11.91
CA HIS A 257 11.05 1.55 -12.82
C HIS A 257 9.74 1.92 -13.53
N HIS A 258 9.06 0.93 -14.15
CA HIS A 258 7.97 1.16 -15.09
C HIS A 258 6.58 1.26 -14.47
N VAL A 259 6.36 0.69 -13.26
CA VAL A 259 5.01 0.58 -12.70
C VAL A 259 4.64 1.81 -11.88
N LEU A 260 3.67 2.58 -12.38
CA LEU A 260 2.98 3.59 -11.60
C LEU A 260 1.84 2.95 -10.80
N GLN A 261 1.76 3.27 -9.53
CA GLN A 261 0.73 2.80 -8.61
C GLN A 261 -0.33 3.89 -8.44
N LEU A 262 -1.46 3.75 -9.14
CA LEU A 262 -2.60 4.67 -9.05
C LEU A 262 -3.47 4.24 -7.86
N LEU A 263 -3.66 5.12 -6.89
CA LEU A 263 -4.29 4.78 -5.62
C LEU A 263 -5.78 4.46 -5.78
N CYS A 264 -6.21 3.28 -5.28
CA CYS A 264 -7.61 2.84 -5.26
C CYS A 264 -8.28 3.04 -3.89
N HIS A 265 -7.80 4.00 -3.07
CA HIS A 265 -8.26 4.17 -1.70
C HIS A 265 -9.78 4.39 -1.60
N GLN A 266 -10.40 3.81 -0.57
CA GLN A 266 -11.86 3.86 -0.35
C GLN A 266 -12.43 5.25 -0.05
N ASP A 267 -11.59 6.24 0.18
CA ASP A 267 -12.00 7.64 0.39
C ASP A 267 -11.93 8.49 -0.90
N LEU A 268 -11.40 7.93 -1.99
CA LEU A 268 -11.45 8.55 -3.31
C LEU A 268 -12.82 8.28 -3.94
N ASN A 269 -13.37 9.31 -4.55
CA ASN A 269 -14.60 9.21 -5.33
C ASN A 269 -14.30 9.09 -6.83
N THR A 270 -15.32 8.90 -7.64
CA THR A 270 -15.18 8.75 -9.09
C THR A 270 -14.51 9.95 -9.75
N ALA A 271 -14.79 11.19 -9.30
CA ALA A 271 -14.16 12.37 -9.85
C ALA A 271 -12.66 12.45 -9.57
N ASP A 272 -12.21 11.98 -8.38
CA ASP A 272 -10.79 11.91 -8.03
C ASP A 272 -10.05 10.91 -8.94
N ILE A 273 -10.68 9.76 -9.20
CA ILE A 273 -10.15 8.72 -10.09
C ILE A 273 -10.07 9.25 -11.53
N ASP A 274 -11.15 9.88 -12.03
CA ASP A 274 -11.22 10.47 -13.36
C ASP A 274 -10.16 11.57 -13.56
N HIS A 275 -9.98 12.40 -12.54
CA HIS A 275 -8.98 13.47 -12.57
C HIS A 275 -7.57 12.89 -12.70
N THR A 276 -7.23 11.90 -11.89
CA THR A 276 -5.93 11.23 -11.94
C THR A 276 -5.72 10.51 -13.29
N ALA A 277 -6.72 9.77 -13.76
CA ALA A 277 -6.62 9.04 -15.02
C ALA A 277 -6.43 9.98 -16.23
N ARG A 278 -7.21 11.08 -16.30
CA ARG A 278 -7.10 12.08 -17.37
C ARG A 278 -5.75 12.78 -17.35
N ALA A 279 -5.19 13.08 -16.17
CA ALA A 279 -3.85 13.65 -16.06
C ALA A 279 -2.79 12.70 -16.64
N VAL A 280 -2.85 11.42 -16.30
CA VAL A 280 -1.95 10.40 -16.88
C VAL A 280 -2.09 10.34 -18.39
N LEU A 281 -3.32 10.27 -18.93
CA LEU A 281 -3.57 10.20 -20.37
C LEU A 281 -3.08 11.46 -21.11
N HIS A 282 -3.27 12.63 -20.52
CA HIS A 282 -2.78 13.89 -21.07
C HIS A 282 -1.26 13.89 -21.19
N LEU A 283 -0.56 13.49 -20.14
CA LEU A 283 0.90 13.42 -20.12
C LEU A 283 1.44 12.39 -21.11
N LEU A 284 0.80 11.22 -21.24
CA LEU A 284 1.15 10.21 -22.25
C LEU A 284 1.03 10.79 -23.68
N LYS A 285 -0.07 11.47 -23.99
CA LYS A 285 -0.28 12.11 -25.31
C LYS A 285 0.77 13.21 -25.60
N THR A 286 1.07 14.04 -24.62
CA THR A 286 2.09 15.09 -24.75
C THR A 286 3.47 14.49 -25.01
N GLN A 287 3.83 13.43 -24.30
CA GLN A 287 5.12 12.74 -24.48
C GLN A 287 5.23 12.10 -25.88
N GLN A 288 4.13 11.57 -26.42
CA GLN A 288 4.10 11.02 -27.78
C GLN A 288 4.23 12.10 -28.85
N ALA A 289 3.55 13.23 -28.69
CA ALA A 289 3.65 14.36 -29.63
C ALA A 289 5.10 14.88 -29.76
N HIS A 290 5.85 14.88 -28.66
CA HIS A 290 7.27 15.28 -28.68
C HIS A 290 8.21 14.24 -29.31
N ARG A 291 7.75 13.01 -29.55
CA ARG A 291 8.55 11.91 -30.14
C ARG A 291 8.35 11.72 -31.63
N GLN A 292 7.29 12.27 -32.21
CA GLN A 292 7.14 12.31 -33.67
C GLN A 292 8.03 13.44 -34.20
N PRO A 293 9.18 13.14 -34.86
CA PRO A 293 9.92 14.18 -35.56
C PRO A 293 8.98 14.69 -36.65
N PHE A 294 8.99 15.99 -36.87
CA PHE A 294 8.32 16.62 -37.99
C PHE A 294 8.72 15.86 -39.25
N SER A 295 7.85 15.00 -39.77
CA SER A 295 7.98 14.47 -41.12
C SER A 295 7.65 15.62 -42.06
N THR A 296 8.69 16.34 -42.48
CA THR A 296 8.66 17.26 -43.62
C THR A 296 8.70 16.46 -44.89
#